data_09f3ce4a6b5b2f60102f8f52523c76c7
#
_entry.id   09f3ce4a6b5b2f60102f8f52523c76c7
#
_cell.length_a   1.000
_cell.length_b   1.000
_cell.length_c   1.000
_cell.angle_alpha   90.00
_cell.angle_beta   90.00
_cell.angle_gamma   90.00
#
_symmetry.space_group_name_H-M   'P 1'
#
loop_
_entity.id
_entity.type
_entity.pdbx_description
1 polymer ?
#
loop_
_entity_poly.entity_id
_entity_poly.type
_entity_poly.pdbx_seq_one_letter_code
_entity_poly.pdbx_strand_id
1 'polypeptide(L)'
;MDPYTSDFFELGNASLPDGNRLYHWLYPPNWALICSALAITDLQTSLTVWRLVATLFYIFGAVALIMTLTREFTASFRLMLASFGCAAVMWSDPVAVILSAGQVSPPFVYLGLALIVCGYVDRKHWLLTAGLVFVALKPQIGASLYIAFALVPELRRSVVAAVLISVLLALPQFLAHGPITSVLEWLGNLRVFNEVNSPLTLSGPGHLLARLNLPFPQFIQHLMVIVVGGIAGLLMRRDKGLAALAFLFSGICALVPLHNYDFAMLLPATVLAVCFLPARYGLALIVAMLIFTLRPSSIESLSGMPVILGQSGGVMLMSVAALLLFALSIALLQNNQRPFVPNPE
;
A
#
# COMPACT_ATOMS: atom_id res chain seq x y z
N MET A 1 -15.15 1.27 -24.50
CA MET A 1 -16.21 1.62 -23.52
C MET A 1 -15.54 2.30 -22.33
N ASP A 2 -16.12 3.39 -21.86
CA ASP A 2 -15.56 4.14 -20.71
C ASP A 2 -15.86 3.39 -19.40
N PRO A 3 -14.85 3.00 -18.61
CA PRO A 3 -15.07 2.26 -17.37
C PRO A 3 -15.72 3.11 -16.26
N TYR A 4 -15.88 4.41 -16.46
CA TYR A 4 -16.51 5.30 -15.48
C TYR A 4 -18.00 5.56 -15.75
N THR A 5 -18.56 5.03 -16.84
CA THR A 5 -19.96 5.23 -17.22
C THR A 5 -20.89 4.16 -16.67
N SER A 6 -22.20 4.48 -16.56
CA SER A 6 -23.25 3.52 -16.17
C SER A 6 -23.33 2.34 -17.13
N ASP A 7 -23.14 2.57 -18.43
CA ASP A 7 -23.23 1.53 -19.46
C ASP A 7 -22.22 0.42 -19.26
N PHE A 8 -21.02 0.74 -18.78
CA PHE A 8 -20.00 -0.25 -18.40
C PHE A 8 -20.50 -1.18 -17.28
N PHE A 9 -21.18 -0.61 -16.28
CA PHE A 9 -21.72 -1.38 -15.15
C PHE A 9 -22.89 -2.25 -15.53
N GLU A 10 -23.81 -1.74 -16.35
CA GLU A 10 -24.97 -2.48 -16.80
C GLU A 10 -24.56 -3.71 -17.61
N LEU A 11 -23.63 -3.55 -18.56
CA LEU A 11 -23.08 -4.66 -19.32
C LEU A 11 -22.29 -5.64 -18.45
N GLY A 12 -21.47 -5.14 -17.55
CA GLY A 12 -20.71 -5.99 -16.65
C GLY A 12 -21.59 -6.75 -15.68
N ASN A 13 -22.60 -6.11 -15.10
CA ASN A 13 -23.57 -6.76 -14.21
C ASN A 13 -24.43 -7.81 -14.95
N ALA A 14 -24.79 -7.56 -16.20
CA ALA A 14 -25.52 -8.52 -17.03
C ALA A 14 -24.71 -9.79 -17.34
N SER A 15 -23.38 -9.72 -17.29
CA SER A 15 -22.47 -10.84 -17.55
C SER A 15 -22.06 -11.63 -16.30
N LEU A 16 -22.44 -11.16 -15.09
CA LEU A 16 -22.09 -11.83 -13.84
C LEU A 16 -23.16 -12.83 -13.40
N PRO A 17 -22.78 -13.94 -12.74
CA PRO A 17 -23.73 -14.84 -12.09
C PRO A 17 -24.64 -14.11 -11.11
N ASP A 18 -25.87 -14.57 -10.96
CA ASP A 18 -26.86 -14.01 -10.04
C ASP A 18 -26.27 -13.79 -8.62
N GLY A 19 -26.51 -12.61 -8.08
CA GLY A 19 -26.04 -12.22 -6.75
C GLY A 19 -24.69 -11.50 -6.72
N ASN A 20 -23.92 -11.52 -7.80
CA ASN A 20 -22.70 -10.72 -7.91
C ASN A 20 -23.00 -9.34 -8.53
N ARG A 21 -22.38 -8.30 -8.00
CA ARG A 21 -22.46 -6.94 -8.55
C ARG A 21 -21.09 -6.38 -8.78
N LEU A 22 -20.88 -5.76 -9.94
CA LEU A 22 -19.71 -4.93 -10.16
C LEU A 22 -19.84 -3.67 -9.33
N TYR A 23 -18.73 -3.27 -8.72
CA TYR A 23 -18.62 -1.95 -8.13
C TYR A 23 -18.19 -0.94 -9.19
N HIS A 24 -18.49 0.33 -8.97
CA HIS A 24 -17.98 1.42 -9.81
C HIS A 24 -16.46 1.33 -9.95
N TRP A 25 -15.97 1.70 -11.15
CA TRP A 25 -14.54 1.71 -11.42
C TRP A 25 -13.84 2.74 -10.54
N LEU A 26 -13.05 2.27 -9.58
CA LEU A 26 -12.44 3.10 -8.55
C LEU A 26 -10.97 3.42 -8.83
N TYR A 27 -10.43 2.81 -9.86
CA TYR A 27 -9.04 3.02 -10.22
C TYR A 27 -8.86 4.32 -10.99
N PRO A 28 -7.79 5.11 -10.73
CA PRO A 28 -7.52 6.34 -11.44
C PRO A 28 -7.19 6.09 -12.93
N PRO A 29 -7.25 7.12 -13.79
CA PRO A 29 -7.06 6.98 -15.24
C PRO A 29 -5.75 6.31 -15.67
N ASN A 30 -4.67 6.39 -14.87
CA ASN A 30 -3.40 5.74 -15.16
C ASN A 30 -3.44 4.19 -15.06
N TRP A 31 -4.54 3.60 -14.62
CA TRP A 31 -4.78 2.16 -14.69
C TRP A 31 -5.20 1.68 -16.07
N ALA A 32 -5.68 2.57 -16.94
CA ALA A 32 -6.28 2.19 -18.23
C ALA A 32 -5.37 1.27 -19.06
N LEU A 33 -4.08 1.61 -19.16
CA LEU A 33 -3.13 0.79 -19.92
C LEU A 33 -2.87 -0.57 -19.27
N ILE A 34 -2.80 -0.65 -17.95
CA ILE A 34 -2.55 -1.90 -17.22
C ILE A 34 -3.76 -2.83 -17.33
N CYS A 35 -4.95 -2.30 -17.15
CA CYS A 35 -6.18 -3.09 -17.24
C CYS A 35 -6.48 -3.54 -18.66
N SER A 36 -6.20 -2.73 -19.68
CA SER A 36 -6.37 -3.14 -21.07
C SER A 36 -5.49 -4.34 -21.45
N ALA A 37 -4.29 -4.43 -20.89
CA ALA A 37 -3.43 -5.59 -21.10
C ALA A 37 -4.00 -6.88 -20.49
N LEU A 38 -4.69 -6.78 -19.34
CA LEU A 38 -5.36 -7.93 -18.70
C LEU A 38 -6.67 -8.30 -19.38
N ALA A 39 -7.33 -7.37 -20.08
CA ALA A 39 -8.60 -7.57 -20.75
C ALA A 39 -8.48 -8.29 -22.12
N ILE A 40 -7.29 -8.64 -22.56
CA ILE A 40 -7.04 -9.30 -23.86
C ILE A 40 -7.49 -10.76 -23.84
N THR A 41 -7.54 -11.41 -22.67
CA THR A 41 -7.88 -12.81 -22.50
C THR A 41 -9.19 -12.99 -21.73
N ASP A 42 -9.69 -14.24 -21.66
CA ASP A 42 -10.83 -14.56 -20.80
C ASP A 42 -10.53 -14.30 -19.32
N LEU A 43 -11.59 -14.16 -18.52
CA LEU A 43 -11.50 -13.81 -17.10
C LEU A 43 -10.62 -14.79 -16.30
N GLN A 44 -10.75 -16.10 -16.54
CA GLN A 44 -10.03 -17.11 -15.77
C GLN A 44 -8.53 -17.07 -16.08
N THR A 45 -8.17 -16.92 -17.34
CA THR A 45 -6.77 -16.74 -17.79
C THR A 45 -6.19 -15.44 -17.23
N SER A 46 -6.92 -14.33 -17.35
CA SER A 46 -6.51 -13.03 -16.81
C SER A 46 -6.26 -13.09 -15.30
N LEU A 47 -7.15 -13.74 -14.54
CA LEU A 47 -7.02 -13.90 -13.09
C LEU A 47 -5.80 -14.77 -12.73
N THR A 48 -5.55 -15.83 -13.50
CA THR A 48 -4.40 -16.72 -13.28
C THR A 48 -3.08 -15.97 -13.56
N VAL A 49 -3.00 -15.28 -14.68
CA VAL A 49 -1.84 -14.45 -15.03
C VAL A 49 -1.63 -13.36 -13.97
N TRP A 50 -2.71 -12.71 -13.53
CA TRP A 50 -2.63 -11.69 -12.50
C TRP A 50 -2.11 -12.23 -11.16
N ARG A 51 -2.60 -13.38 -10.72
CA ARG A 51 -2.12 -14.02 -9.48
C ARG A 51 -0.62 -14.36 -9.56
N LEU A 52 -0.16 -14.82 -10.72
CA LEU A 52 1.28 -15.06 -10.94
C LEU A 52 2.07 -13.75 -10.86
N VAL A 53 1.65 -12.71 -11.57
CA VAL A 53 2.30 -11.38 -11.53
C VAL A 53 2.32 -10.81 -10.12
N ALA A 54 1.19 -10.87 -9.41
CA ALA A 54 1.10 -10.42 -8.02
C ALA A 54 2.08 -11.17 -7.11
N THR A 55 2.14 -12.49 -7.23
CA THR A 55 3.10 -13.33 -6.49
C THR A 55 4.54 -12.92 -6.75
N LEU A 56 4.89 -12.71 -8.02
CA LEU A 56 6.23 -12.26 -8.41
C LEU A 56 6.55 -10.88 -7.82
N PHE A 57 5.60 -9.95 -7.81
CA PHE A 57 5.80 -8.61 -7.23
C PHE A 57 6.07 -8.68 -5.73
N TYR A 58 5.37 -9.54 -4.99
CA TYR A 58 5.63 -9.76 -3.57
C TYR A 58 7.02 -10.38 -3.34
N ILE A 59 7.38 -11.40 -4.10
CA ILE A 59 8.70 -12.05 -3.99
C ILE A 59 9.82 -11.07 -4.34
N PHE A 60 9.74 -10.40 -5.49
CA PHE A 60 10.76 -9.44 -5.91
C PHE A 60 10.89 -8.27 -4.95
N GLY A 61 9.78 -7.74 -4.46
CA GLY A 61 9.81 -6.65 -3.48
C GLY A 61 10.45 -7.08 -2.16
N ALA A 62 10.13 -8.28 -1.65
CA ALA A 62 10.74 -8.82 -0.43
C ALA A 62 12.25 -9.06 -0.61
N VAL A 63 12.65 -9.70 -1.69
CA VAL A 63 14.07 -9.95 -2.01
C VAL A 63 14.82 -8.64 -2.14
N ALA A 64 14.32 -7.70 -2.96
CA ALA A 64 14.98 -6.42 -3.19
C ALA A 64 15.19 -5.65 -1.89
N LEU A 65 14.13 -5.58 -1.07
CA LEU A 65 14.16 -4.87 0.21
C LEU A 65 15.18 -5.48 1.18
N ILE A 66 15.11 -6.80 1.41
CA ILE A 66 15.98 -7.50 2.34
C ILE A 66 17.42 -7.45 1.86
N MET A 67 17.67 -7.75 0.59
CA MET A 67 19.01 -7.70 0.02
C MET A 67 19.63 -6.30 0.07
N THR A 68 18.83 -5.26 -0.02
CA THR A 68 19.30 -3.88 0.09
C THR A 68 19.64 -3.51 1.54
N LEU A 69 18.79 -3.87 2.50
CA LEU A 69 18.94 -3.46 3.89
C LEU A 69 19.94 -4.32 4.69
N THR A 70 20.31 -5.50 4.18
CA THR A 70 21.17 -6.47 4.88
C THR A 70 22.55 -6.64 4.21
N ARG A 71 23.02 -5.63 3.50
CA ARG A 71 24.28 -5.71 2.72
C ARG A 71 25.52 -6.05 3.53
N GLU A 72 25.52 -5.66 4.80
CA GLU A 72 26.65 -5.91 5.70
C GLU A 72 26.77 -7.37 6.14
N PHE A 73 25.75 -8.20 5.87
CA PHE A 73 25.78 -9.61 6.23
C PHE A 73 26.35 -10.46 5.08
N THR A 74 26.79 -11.66 5.42
CA THR A 74 27.27 -12.64 4.43
C THR A 74 26.19 -13.00 3.41
N ALA A 75 26.58 -13.37 2.19
CA ALA A 75 25.64 -13.70 1.12
C ALA A 75 24.68 -14.83 1.52
N SER A 76 25.18 -15.86 2.19
CA SER A 76 24.36 -16.99 2.66
C SER A 76 23.29 -16.55 3.67
N PHE A 77 23.66 -15.68 4.63
CA PHE A 77 22.72 -15.17 5.61
C PHE A 77 21.66 -14.27 4.97
N ARG A 78 22.07 -13.43 4.01
CA ARG A 78 21.13 -12.58 3.25
C ARG A 78 20.12 -13.41 2.46
N LEU A 79 20.57 -14.48 1.79
CA LEU A 79 19.69 -15.39 1.07
C LEU A 79 18.73 -16.11 2.00
N MET A 80 19.20 -16.54 3.16
CA MET A 80 18.34 -17.12 4.20
C MET A 80 17.26 -16.14 4.67
N LEU A 81 17.63 -14.91 4.97
CA LEU A 81 16.69 -13.86 5.35
C LEU A 81 15.70 -13.54 4.23
N ALA A 82 16.16 -13.46 2.98
CA ALA A 82 15.28 -13.22 1.84
C ALA A 82 14.29 -14.36 1.62
N SER A 83 14.73 -15.62 1.75
CA SER A 83 13.84 -16.78 1.67
C SER A 83 12.80 -16.80 2.76
N PHE A 84 13.20 -16.53 4.01
CA PHE A 84 12.27 -16.42 5.14
C PHE A 84 11.31 -15.24 4.96
N GLY A 85 11.80 -14.08 4.51
CA GLY A 85 10.99 -12.91 4.22
C GLY A 85 9.95 -13.17 3.13
N CYS A 86 10.33 -13.85 2.04
CA CYS A 86 9.39 -14.26 1.00
C CYS A 86 8.31 -15.19 1.54
N ALA A 87 8.68 -16.19 2.35
CA ALA A 87 7.73 -17.09 2.97
C ALA A 87 6.77 -16.33 3.92
N ALA A 88 7.28 -15.41 4.74
CA ALA A 88 6.47 -14.61 5.65
C ALA A 88 5.50 -13.69 4.89
N VAL A 89 5.95 -13.04 3.81
CA VAL A 89 5.12 -12.20 2.95
C VAL A 89 4.00 -13.02 2.31
N MET A 90 4.33 -14.14 1.67
CA MET A 90 3.35 -15.00 1.01
C MET A 90 2.37 -15.66 1.98
N TRP A 91 2.82 -15.91 3.21
CA TRP A 91 1.96 -16.44 4.26
C TRP A 91 1.08 -15.38 4.94
N SER A 92 1.36 -14.10 4.77
CA SER A 92 0.63 -13.02 5.47
C SER A 92 -0.84 -12.94 5.08
N ASP A 93 -1.68 -12.52 6.02
CA ASP A 93 -3.13 -12.37 5.83
C ASP A 93 -3.48 -11.43 4.66
N PRO A 94 -2.90 -10.22 4.55
CA PRO A 94 -3.22 -9.32 3.44
C PRO A 94 -2.92 -9.93 2.07
N VAL A 95 -1.81 -10.63 1.90
CA VAL A 95 -1.43 -11.25 0.63
C VAL A 95 -2.37 -12.39 0.28
N ALA A 96 -2.75 -13.22 1.26
CA ALA A 96 -3.73 -14.29 1.03
C ALA A 96 -5.08 -13.73 0.55
N VAL A 97 -5.57 -12.65 1.17
CA VAL A 97 -6.80 -11.97 0.75
C VAL A 97 -6.67 -11.40 -0.67
N ILE A 98 -5.53 -10.76 -1.01
CA ILE A 98 -5.29 -10.20 -2.34
C ILE A 98 -5.34 -11.28 -3.42
N LEU A 99 -4.63 -12.39 -3.21
CA LEU A 99 -4.56 -13.47 -4.19
C LEU A 99 -5.91 -14.19 -4.34
N SER A 100 -6.71 -14.30 -3.28
CA SER A 100 -8.04 -14.89 -3.35
C SER A 100 -9.04 -13.96 -4.04
N ALA A 101 -9.05 -12.68 -3.68
CA ALA A 101 -10.00 -11.69 -4.18
C ALA A 101 -9.61 -11.08 -5.54
N GLY A 102 -8.40 -11.35 -6.07
CA GLY A 102 -7.95 -10.79 -7.35
C GLY A 102 -7.69 -9.28 -7.32
N GLN A 103 -7.38 -8.70 -6.15
CA GLN A 103 -7.12 -7.26 -6.02
C GLN A 103 -5.84 -6.85 -6.76
N VAL A 104 -5.95 -5.83 -7.63
CA VAL A 104 -4.85 -5.48 -8.54
C VAL A 104 -3.88 -4.42 -8.01
N SER A 105 -4.33 -3.45 -7.22
CA SER A 105 -3.46 -2.34 -6.77
C SER A 105 -2.43 -2.70 -5.69
N PRO A 106 -2.73 -3.56 -4.68
CA PRO A 106 -1.80 -3.76 -3.57
C PRO A 106 -0.44 -4.35 -3.95
N PRO A 107 -0.31 -5.31 -4.91
CA PRO A 107 0.99 -5.82 -5.33
C PRO A 107 1.89 -4.74 -5.94
N PHE A 108 1.33 -3.84 -6.76
CA PHE A 108 2.06 -2.70 -7.30
C PHE A 108 2.53 -1.76 -6.20
N VAL A 109 1.65 -1.43 -5.27
CA VAL A 109 2.00 -0.56 -4.14
C VAL A 109 3.11 -1.18 -3.31
N TYR A 110 3.02 -2.46 -2.98
CA TYR A 110 4.05 -3.17 -2.22
C TYR A 110 5.41 -3.14 -2.92
N LEU A 111 5.46 -3.52 -4.20
CA LEU A 111 6.68 -3.44 -5.00
C LEU A 111 7.18 -2.00 -5.10
N GLY A 112 6.28 -1.03 -5.28
CA GLY A 112 6.60 0.39 -5.31
C GLY A 112 7.29 0.86 -4.03
N LEU A 113 6.79 0.48 -2.86
CA LEU A 113 7.40 0.82 -1.58
C LEU A 113 8.79 0.17 -1.41
N ALA A 114 8.95 -1.08 -1.82
CA ALA A 114 10.26 -1.74 -1.82
C ALA A 114 11.27 -1.02 -2.72
N LEU A 115 10.85 -0.65 -3.94
CA LEU A 115 11.69 0.12 -4.87
C LEU A 115 12.04 1.50 -4.34
N ILE A 116 11.12 2.16 -3.63
CA ILE A 116 11.40 3.44 -2.97
C ILE A 116 12.50 3.29 -1.92
N VAL A 117 12.42 2.28 -1.06
CA VAL A 117 13.47 2.03 -0.06
C VAL A 117 14.80 1.72 -0.74
N CYS A 118 14.81 0.82 -1.73
CA CYS A 118 16.03 0.48 -2.48
C CYS A 118 16.62 1.71 -3.18
N GLY A 119 15.79 2.50 -3.86
CA GLY A 119 16.20 3.71 -4.54
C GLY A 119 16.72 4.79 -3.59
N TYR A 120 16.13 4.89 -2.40
CA TYR A 120 16.58 5.81 -1.36
C TYR A 120 17.95 5.41 -0.80
N VAL A 121 18.14 4.13 -0.46
CA VAL A 121 19.41 3.59 0.05
C VAL A 121 20.52 3.68 -1.01
N ASP A 122 20.22 3.31 -2.25
CA ASP A 122 21.18 3.27 -3.36
C ASP A 122 21.39 4.61 -4.05
N ARG A 123 20.64 5.65 -3.66
CA ARG A 123 20.57 6.96 -4.32
C ARG A 123 20.25 6.85 -5.82
N LYS A 124 19.44 5.85 -6.20
CA LYS A 124 19.05 5.59 -7.59
C LYS A 124 17.69 6.23 -7.91
N HIS A 125 17.72 7.38 -8.57
CA HIS A 125 16.51 8.14 -8.93
C HIS A 125 15.51 7.33 -9.77
N TRP A 126 15.97 6.43 -10.65
CA TRP A 126 15.07 5.63 -11.47
C TRP A 126 14.26 4.62 -10.65
N LEU A 127 14.84 4.02 -9.59
CA LEU A 127 14.10 3.16 -8.65
C LEU A 127 13.06 3.96 -7.86
N LEU A 128 13.44 5.15 -7.39
CA LEU A 128 12.51 6.06 -6.71
C LEU A 128 11.36 6.44 -7.64
N THR A 129 11.65 6.79 -8.88
CA THR A 129 10.65 7.14 -9.89
C THR A 129 9.71 5.96 -10.15
N ALA A 130 10.25 4.77 -10.42
CA ALA A 130 9.44 3.57 -10.65
C ALA A 130 8.56 3.24 -9.43
N GLY A 131 9.11 3.32 -8.24
CA GLY A 131 8.36 3.12 -7.01
C GLY A 131 7.22 4.12 -6.83
N LEU A 132 7.47 5.41 -7.10
CA LEU A 132 6.44 6.46 -7.06
C LEU A 132 5.35 6.24 -8.10
N VAL A 133 5.68 5.82 -9.32
CA VAL A 133 4.68 5.46 -10.34
C VAL A 133 3.78 4.34 -9.86
N PHE A 134 4.33 3.30 -9.25
CA PHE A 134 3.54 2.18 -8.75
C PHE A 134 2.62 2.57 -7.60
N VAL A 135 3.08 3.40 -6.65
CA VAL A 135 2.22 3.85 -5.56
C VAL A 135 1.16 4.86 -6.00
N ALA A 136 1.37 5.57 -7.11
CA ALA A 136 0.39 6.47 -7.71
C ALA A 136 -0.85 5.73 -8.26
N LEU A 137 -0.73 4.43 -8.51
CA LEU A 137 -1.86 3.57 -8.87
C LEU A 137 -2.89 3.45 -7.73
N LYS A 138 -2.54 3.86 -6.51
CA LYS A 138 -3.43 3.96 -5.36
C LYS A 138 -3.29 5.35 -4.72
N PRO A 139 -4.03 6.34 -5.20
CA PRO A 139 -3.82 7.76 -4.86
C PRO A 139 -3.86 8.09 -3.38
N GLN A 140 -4.72 7.44 -2.58
CA GLN A 140 -4.78 7.66 -1.14
C GLN A 140 -3.46 7.28 -0.43
N ILE A 141 -2.67 6.39 -1.01
CA ILE A 141 -1.35 6.01 -0.53
C ILE A 141 -0.28 6.89 -1.19
N GLY A 142 -0.36 6.98 -2.53
CA GLY A 142 0.59 7.74 -3.33
C GLY A 142 0.70 9.20 -2.90
N ALA A 143 -0.42 9.86 -2.59
CA ALA A 143 -0.43 11.27 -2.23
C ALA A 143 0.50 11.59 -1.04
N SER A 144 0.47 10.80 0.03
CA SER A 144 1.39 11.00 1.18
C SER A 144 2.86 10.88 0.77
N LEU A 145 3.19 9.92 -0.10
CA LEU A 145 4.55 9.72 -0.60
C LEU A 145 4.99 10.87 -1.51
N TYR A 146 4.14 11.29 -2.43
CA TYR A 146 4.43 12.43 -3.30
C TYR A 146 4.67 13.71 -2.51
N ILE A 147 3.86 13.99 -1.48
CA ILE A 147 4.04 15.13 -0.58
C ILE A 147 5.39 15.02 0.15
N ALA A 148 5.69 13.85 0.74
CA ALA A 148 6.93 13.64 1.47
C ALA A 148 8.16 13.89 0.58
N PHE A 149 8.18 13.30 -0.61
CA PHE A 149 9.32 13.39 -1.53
C PHE A 149 9.44 14.76 -2.20
N ALA A 150 8.33 15.45 -2.48
CA ALA A 150 8.34 16.81 -3.03
C ALA A 150 8.94 17.83 -2.06
N LEU A 151 8.83 17.59 -0.75
CA LEU A 151 9.46 18.43 0.27
C LEU A 151 10.98 18.29 0.33
N VAL A 152 11.53 17.17 -0.18
CA VAL A 152 12.99 16.89 -0.19
C VAL A 152 13.56 17.33 -1.54
N PRO A 153 14.40 18.38 -1.61
CA PRO A 153 14.88 18.95 -2.87
C PRO A 153 15.54 17.94 -3.80
N GLU A 154 16.36 17.04 -3.25
CA GLU A 154 17.11 16.03 -3.99
C GLU A 154 16.20 14.99 -4.65
N LEU A 155 14.98 14.78 -4.12
CA LEU A 155 14.04 13.78 -4.58
C LEU A 155 13.00 14.32 -5.58
N ARG A 156 12.91 15.65 -5.75
CA ARG A 156 11.92 16.30 -6.62
C ARG A 156 11.98 15.84 -8.06
N ARG A 157 13.18 15.55 -8.57
CA ARG A 157 13.34 15.03 -9.95
C ARG A 157 12.59 13.71 -10.13
N SER A 158 12.67 12.82 -9.14
CA SER A 158 11.93 11.54 -9.15
C SER A 158 10.43 11.75 -9.07
N VAL A 159 9.96 12.74 -8.30
CA VAL A 159 8.54 13.10 -8.22
C VAL A 159 8.04 13.61 -9.56
N VAL A 160 8.73 14.57 -10.18
CA VAL A 160 8.34 15.12 -11.49
C VAL A 160 8.33 14.03 -12.56
N ALA A 161 9.37 13.20 -12.62
CA ALA A 161 9.43 12.09 -13.56
C ALA A 161 8.27 11.08 -13.35
N ALA A 162 7.95 10.76 -12.08
CA ALA A 162 6.85 9.85 -11.76
C ALA A 162 5.48 10.44 -12.15
N VAL A 163 5.27 11.74 -11.94
CA VAL A 163 4.05 12.43 -12.41
C VAL A 163 3.92 12.35 -13.93
N LEU A 164 4.99 12.67 -14.66
CA LEU A 164 4.98 12.59 -16.12
C LEU A 164 4.69 11.19 -16.64
N ILE A 165 5.31 10.15 -16.05
CA ILE A 165 5.05 8.76 -16.42
C ILE A 165 3.59 8.38 -16.07
N SER A 166 3.06 8.79 -14.92
CA SER A 166 1.67 8.52 -14.54
C SER A 166 0.68 9.18 -15.52
N VAL A 167 0.98 10.39 -16.00
CA VAL A 167 0.20 11.05 -17.06
C VAL A 167 0.27 10.29 -18.38
N LEU A 168 1.46 9.79 -18.77
CA LEU A 168 1.60 8.95 -19.96
C LEU A 168 0.81 7.64 -19.85
N LEU A 169 0.78 7.01 -18.68
CA LEU A 169 -0.04 5.82 -18.45
C LEU A 169 -1.55 6.10 -18.52
N ALA A 170 -1.97 7.33 -18.21
CA ALA A 170 -3.35 7.77 -18.34
C ALA A 170 -3.71 8.23 -19.76
N LEU A 171 -2.73 8.37 -20.65
CA LEU A 171 -2.92 8.96 -21.96
C LEU A 171 -4.02 8.28 -22.80
N PRO A 172 -4.13 6.93 -22.85
CA PRO A 172 -5.22 6.29 -23.59
C PRO A 172 -6.61 6.75 -23.15
N GLN A 173 -6.83 6.87 -21.84
CA GLN A 173 -8.10 7.35 -21.28
C GLN A 173 -8.31 8.84 -21.59
N PHE A 174 -7.26 9.64 -21.48
CA PHE A 174 -7.32 11.08 -21.75
C PHE A 174 -7.58 11.40 -23.22
N LEU A 175 -7.06 10.60 -24.15
CA LEU A 175 -7.32 10.76 -25.58
C LEU A 175 -8.74 10.32 -25.95
N ALA A 176 -9.28 9.31 -25.27
CA ALA A 176 -10.62 8.80 -25.55
C ALA A 176 -11.73 9.70 -24.98
N HIS A 177 -11.56 10.24 -23.78
CA HIS A 177 -12.63 10.90 -23.02
C HIS A 177 -12.29 12.32 -22.57
N GLY A 178 -11.07 12.78 -22.82
CA GLY A 178 -10.54 14.04 -22.31
C GLY A 178 -10.02 13.98 -20.87
N PRO A 179 -8.95 14.73 -20.55
CA PRO A 179 -8.30 14.63 -19.24
C PRO A 179 -9.18 15.11 -18.09
N ILE A 180 -9.90 16.22 -18.27
CA ILE A 180 -10.76 16.81 -17.23
C ILE A 180 -11.95 15.87 -16.95
N THR A 181 -12.63 15.39 -17.99
CA THR A 181 -13.77 14.48 -17.88
C THR A 181 -13.36 13.21 -17.14
N SER A 182 -12.28 12.56 -17.58
CA SER A 182 -11.80 11.31 -16.95
C SER A 182 -11.48 11.48 -15.46
N VAL A 183 -10.89 12.60 -15.06
CA VAL A 183 -10.60 12.87 -13.65
C VAL A 183 -11.88 13.16 -12.87
N LEU A 184 -12.81 13.94 -13.40
CA LEU A 184 -14.05 14.28 -12.72
C LEU A 184 -14.95 13.05 -12.53
N GLU A 185 -15.06 12.19 -13.53
CA GLU A 185 -15.83 10.94 -13.47
C GLU A 185 -15.21 9.98 -12.44
N TRP A 186 -13.89 9.84 -12.44
CA TRP A 186 -13.20 9.06 -11.42
C TRP A 186 -13.47 9.59 -9.99
N LEU A 187 -13.38 10.90 -9.77
CA LEU A 187 -13.71 11.52 -8.47
C LEU A 187 -15.18 11.32 -8.10
N GLY A 188 -16.08 11.39 -9.08
CA GLY A 188 -17.50 11.09 -8.92
C GLY A 188 -17.73 9.66 -8.42
N ASN A 189 -17.08 8.68 -9.04
CA ASN A 189 -17.16 7.29 -8.64
C ASN A 189 -16.59 7.04 -7.23
N LEU A 190 -15.50 7.70 -6.86
CA LEU A 190 -14.97 7.63 -5.49
C LEU A 190 -15.95 8.19 -4.46
N ARG A 191 -16.67 9.26 -4.79
CA ARG A 191 -17.70 9.82 -3.92
C ARG A 191 -18.84 8.82 -3.72
N VAL A 192 -19.40 8.27 -4.78
CA VAL A 192 -20.47 7.25 -4.71
C VAL A 192 -20.00 6.04 -3.90
N PHE A 193 -18.77 5.57 -4.12
CA PHE A 193 -18.21 4.46 -3.36
C PHE A 193 -18.15 4.75 -1.85
N ASN A 194 -17.73 5.95 -1.47
CA ASN A 194 -17.67 6.36 -0.07
C ASN A 194 -19.06 6.51 0.58
N GLU A 195 -20.08 6.84 -0.20
CA GLU A 195 -21.48 6.91 0.27
C GLU A 195 -22.09 5.52 0.50
N VAL A 196 -21.68 4.53 -0.32
CA VAL A 196 -22.22 3.16 -0.26
C VAL A 196 -21.46 2.28 0.73
N ASN A 197 -20.15 2.49 0.90
CA ASN A 197 -19.34 1.66 1.78
C ASN A 197 -19.40 2.12 3.23
N SER A 198 -19.71 1.18 4.12
CA SER A 198 -19.66 1.44 5.55
C SER A 198 -18.23 1.77 6.00
N PRO A 199 -18.03 2.82 6.82
CA PRO A 199 -16.74 3.08 7.46
C PRO A 199 -16.21 1.89 8.28
N LEU A 200 -17.07 0.95 8.65
CA LEU A 200 -16.73 -0.26 9.39
C LEU A 200 -15.91 -1.27 8.57
N THR A 201 -15.88 -1.15 7.24
CA THR A 201 -15.08 -2.01 6.35
C THR A 201 -13.68 -1.46 6.10
N LEU A 202 -13.41 -0.25 6.59
CA LEU A 202 -12.13 0.45 6.41
C LEU A 202 -11.36 0.50 7.74
N SER A 203 -10.05 0.60 7.67
CA SER A 203 -9.17 0.80 8.82
C SER A 203 -9.09 2.27 9.25
N GLY A 204 -8.26 2.52 10.27
CA GLY A 204 -7.93 3.86 10.72
C GLY A 204 -8.90 4.43 11.76
N PRO A 205 -8.68 5.69 12.17
CA PRO A 205 -9.47 6.33 13.23
C PRO A 205 -10.97 6.42 12.92
N GLY A 206 -11.33 6.57 11.65
CA GLY A 206 -12.74 6.62 11.22
C GLY A 206 -13.47 5.32 11.53
N HIS A 207 -12.82 4.17 11.38
CA HIS A 207 -13.36 2.88 11.77
C HIS A 207 -13.61 2.77 13.27
N LEU A 208 -12.63 3.18 14.09
CA LEU A 208 -12.76 3.16 15.55
C LEU A 208 -13.90 4.06 16.03
N LEU A 209 -14.00 5.27 15.48
CA LEU A 209 -15.05 6.22 15.81
C LEU A 209 -16.43 5.74 15.36
N ALA A 210 -16.52 5.14 14.15
CA ALA A 210 -17.77 4.54 13.67
C ALA A 210 -18.26 3.42 14.60
N ARG A 211 -17.37 2.62 15.16
CA ARG A 211 -17.73 1.60 16.17
C ARG A 211 -18.25 2.17 17.47
N LEU A 212 -17.78 3.35 17.82
CA LEU A 212 -18.24 4.08 19.00
C LEU A 212 -19.50 4.93 18.71
N ASN A 213 -20.09 4.82 17.51
CA ASN A 213 -21.18 5.67 17.00
C ASN A 213 -20.85 7.17 17.05
N LEU A 214 -19.56 7.50 16.90
CA LEU A 214 -19.10 8.87 16.84
C LEU A 214 -18.92 9.33 15.40
N PRO A 215 -19.30 10.56 15.05
CA PRO A 215 -19.11 11.08 13.70
C PRO A 215 -17.62 11.28 13.40
N PHE A 216 -17.19 10.87 12.22
CA PHE A 216 -15.86 11.13 11.71
C PHE A 216 -15.92 11.84 10.36
N PRO A 217 -15.65 13.13 10.31
CA PRO A 217 -15.69 13.89 9.06
C PRO A 217 -14.66 13.37 8.05
N GLN A 218 -15.10 13.06 6.84
CA GLN A 218 -14.23 12.49 5.79
C GLN A 218 -13.03 13.39 5.45
N PHE A 219 -13.17 14.71 5.54
CA PHE A 219 -12.07 15.63 5.26
C PHE A 219 -10.87 15.42 6.20
N ILE A 220 -11.10 14.95 7.44
CA ILE A 220 -10.00 14.64 8.38
C ILE A 220 -9.12 13.53 7.83
N GLN A 221 -9.68 12.55 7.13
CA GLN A 221 -8.92 11.48 6.50
C GLN A 221 -7.96 12.03 5.43
N HIS A 222 -8.43 12.95 4.60
CA HIS A 222 -7.59 13.62 3.61
C HIS A 222 -6.51 14.49 4.26
N LEU A 223 -6.86 15.17 5.33
CA LEU A 223 -5.89 15.93 6.12
C LEU A 223 -4.80 15.03 6.70
N MET A 224 -5.14 13.85 7.21
CA MET A 224 -4.16 12.87 7.72
C MET A 224 -3.16 12.43 6.65
N VAL A 225 -3.61 12.21 5.41
CA VAL A 225 -2.72 11.91 4.27
C VAL A 225 -1.67 13.01 4.08
N ILE A 226 -2.11 14.27 4.12
CA ILE A 226 -1.24 15.44 3.95
C ILE A 226 -0.29 15.58 5.13
N VAL A 227 -0.79 15.44 6.35
CA VAL A 227 0.00 15.60 7.58
C VAL A 227 1.08 14.53 7.69
N VAL A 228 0.73 13.26 7.48
CA VAL A 228 1.70 12.15 7.52
C VAL A 228 2.80 12.35 6.47
N GLY A 229 2.41 12.67 5.23
CA GLY A 229 3.37 12.96 4.15
C GLY A 229 4.24 14.18 4.46
N GLY A 230 3.65 15.25 4.96
CA GLY A 230 4.35 16.48 5.34
C GLY A 230 5.38 16.26 6.44
N ILE A 231 4.99 15.58 7.53
CA ILE A 231 5.90 15.25 8.65
C ILE A 231 7.04 14.37 8.15
N ALA A 232 6.73 13.31 7.39
CA ALA A 232 7.76 12.41 6.85
C ALA A 232 8.76 13.17 5.97
N GLY A 233 8.31 14.05 5.08
CA GLY A 233 9.18 14.86 4.23
C GLY A 233 10.10 15.80 5.05
N LEU A 234 9.57 16.43 6.10
CA LEU A 234 10.37 17.26 7.01
C LEU A 234 11.41 16.44 7.78
N LEU A 235 11.06 15.21 8.20
CA LEU A 235 11.96 14.28 8.87
C LEU A 235 13.07 13.80 7.92
N MET A 236 12.74 13.50 6.66
CA MET A 236 13.72 13.12 5.64
C MET A 236 14.75 14.23 5.38
N ARG A 237 14.32 15.50 5.39
CA ARG A 237 15.24 16.66 5.31
C ARG A 237 16.20 16.80 6.48
N ARG A 238 15.91 16.16 7.61
CA ARG A 238 16.74 16.15 8.84
C ARG A 238 17.59 14.89 8.96
N ASP A 239 17.95 14.26 7.84
CA ASP A 239 18.76 13.03 7.78
C ASP A 239 18.18 11.82 8.52
N LYS A 240 16.86 11.82 8.74
CA LYS A 240 16.12 10.71 9.35
C LYS A 240 15.49 9.75 8.32
N GLY A 241 16.07 9.65 7.12
CA GLY A 241 15.45 9.11 5.94
C GLY A 241 14.76 7.76 6.08
N LEU A 242 15.47 6.71 6.52
CA LEU A 242 14.86 5.37 6.66
C LEU A 242 13.84 5.30 7.80
N ALA A 243 14.10 6.00 8.91
CA ALA A 243 13.14 6.12 10.00
C ALA A 243 11.89 6.90 9.56
N ALA A 244 12.06 7.93 8.73
CA ALA A 244 10.96 8.69 8.14
C ALA A 244 10.15 7.85 7.15
N LEU A 245 10.77 6.94 6.37
CA LEU A 245 10.07 5.99 5.52
C LEU A 245 9.27 4.98 6.35
N ALA A 246 9.84 4.43 7.43
CA ALA A 246 9.12 3.56 8.34
C ALA A 246 7.92 4.26 8.98
N PHE A 247 8.10 5.52 9.41
CA PHE A 247 7.03 6.39 9.91
C PHE A 247 5.95 6.62 8.85
N LEU A 248 6.33 6.94 7.62
CA LEU A 248 5.41 7.20 6.52
C LEU A 248 4.55 5.97 6.20
N PHE A 249 5.18 4.81 6.00
CA PHE A 249 4.48 3.59 5.62
C PHE A 249 3.53 3.10 6.72
N SER A 250 4.00 3.05 7.97
CA SER A 250 3.16 2.67 9.10
C SER A 250 2.10 3.72 9.42
N GLY A 251 2.41 5.00 9.28
CA GLY A 251 1.49 6.11 9.49
C GLY A 251 0.34 6.13 8.49
N ILE A 252 0.61 5.84 7.21
CA ILE A 252 -0.45 5.68 6.21
C ILE A 252 -1.39 4.54 6.65
N CYS A 253 -0.85 3.37 7.00
CA CYS A 253 -1.66 2.24 7.42
C CYS A 253 -2.43 2.47 8.72
N ALA A 254 -1.88 3.27 9.65
CA ALA A 254 -2.50 3.55 10.93
C ALA A 254 -3.60 4.62 10.85
N LEU A 255 -3.46 5.60 9.94
CA LEU A 255 -4.25 6.83 9.95
C LEU A 255 -5.11 7.02 8.71
N VAL A 256 -4.75 6.42 7.57
CA VAL A 256 -5.54 6.52 6.34
C VAL A 256 -6.55 5.39 6.27
N PRO A 257 -7.79 5.63 5.83
CA PRO A 257 -8.77 4.57 5.61
C PRO A 257 -8.30 3.61 4.51
N LEU A 258 -8.08 2.38 4.88
CA LEU A 258 -7.60 1.33 4.01
C LEU A 258 -8.41 0.05 4.21
N HIS A 259 -8.49 -0.79 3.20
CA HIS A 259 -9.01 -2.13 3.34
C HIS A 259 -7.94 -3.08 3.93
N ASN A 260 -8.36 -4.23 4.45
CA ASN A 260 -7.46 -5.22 5.05
C ASN A 260 -6.32 -5.66 4.13
N TYR A 261 -6.57 -5.78 2.83
CA TYR A 261 -5.54 -6.14 1.85
C TYR A 261 -4.47 -5.06 1.64
N ASP A 262 -4.77 -3.81 1.94
CA ASP A 262 -3.81 -2.70 1.83
C ASP A 262 -2.72 -2.76 2.89
N PHE A 263 -2.96 -3.48 3.97
CA PHE A 263 -1.96 -3.70 5.01
C PHE A 263 -0.72 -4.48 4.56
N ALA A 264 -0.70 -5.03 3.34
CA ALA A 264 0.53 -5.52 2.74
C ALA A 264 1.65 -4.46 2.73
N MET A 265 1.30 -3.17 2.74
CA MET A 265 2.25 -2.06 2.90
C MET A 265 3.00 -2.05 4.24
N LEU A 266 2.47 -2.67 5.29
CA LEU A 266 3.16 -2.76 6.57
C LEU A 266 4.37 -3.68 6.51
N LEU A 267 4.44 -4.59 5.54
CA LEU A 267 5.57 -5.51 5.42
C LEU A 267 6.90 -4.77 5.18
N PRO A 268 7.00 -3.78 4.26
CA PRO A 268 8.19 -2.93 4.16
C PRO A 268 8.49 -2.15 5.44
N ALA A 269 7.47 -1.61 6.12
CA ALA A 269 7.67 -0.92 7.40
C ALA A 269 8.20 -1.87 8.48
N THR A 270 7.71 -3.11 8.51
CA THR A 270 8.17 -4.16 9.44
C THR A 270 9.64 -4.51 9.20
N VAL A 271 10.05 -4.67 7.93
CA VAL A 271 11.46 -4.96 7.60
C VAL A 271 12.37 -3.81 8.05
N LEU A 272 11.97 -2.55 7.80
CA LEU A 272 12.69 -1.38 8.32
C LEU A 272 12.78 -1.39 9.84
N ALA A 273 11.69 -1.72 10.53
CA ALA A 273 11.66 -1.82 11.98
C ALA A 273 12.59 -2.93 12.49
N VAL A 274 12.58 -4.11 11.88
CA VAL A 274 13.48 -5.23 12.22
C VAL A 274 14.94 -4.83 12.09
N CYS A 275 15.30 -4.15 11.00
CA CYS A 275 16.68 -3.78 10.72
C CYS A 275 17.24 -2.69 11.66
N PHE A 276 16.40 -1.78 12.14
CA PHE A 276 16.87 -0.56 12.81
C PHE A 276 16.36 -0.33 14.23
N LEU A 277 15.37 -1.09 14.72
CA LEU A 277 14.89 -0.94 16.07
C LEU A 277 15.83 -1.60 17.09
N PRO A 278 16.10 -0.94 18.24
CA PRO A 278 16.80 -1.57 19.37
C PRO A 278 16.06 -2.80 19.89
N ALA A 279 16.82 -3.80 20.35
CA ALA A 279 16.29 -5.09 20.86
C ALA A 279 15.19 -4.94 21.94
N ARG A 280 15.22 -3.85 22.74
CA ARG A 280 14.19 -3.55 23.75
C ARG A 280 12.77 -3.44 23.18
N TYR A 281 12.61 -3.17 21.89
CA TYR A 281 11.32 -3.11 21.22
C TYR A 281 10.93 -4.44 20.53
N GLY A 282 11.77 -5.47 20.65
CA GLY A 282 11.59 -6.75 19.96
C GLY A 282 10.25 -7.41 20.24
N LEU A 283 9.76 -7.35 21.50
CA LEU A 283 8.45 -7.93 21.85
C LEU A 283 7.30 -7.27 21.08
N ALA A 284 7.25 -5.95 21.01
CA ALA A 284 6.21 -5.23 20.29
C ALA A 284 6.25 -5.54 18.79
N LEU A 285 7.46 -5.67 18.23
CA LEU A 285 7.66 -6.06 16.84
C LEU A 285 7.19 -7.50 16.59
N ILE A 286 7.52 -8.44 17.48
CA ILE A 286 7.05 -9.84 17.41
C ILE A 286 5.52 -9.87 17.44
N VAL A 287 4.87 -9.13 18.33
CA VAL A 287 3.40 -9.04 18.40
C VAL A 287 2.81 -8.53 17.08
N ALA A 288 3.36 -7.46 16.51
CA ALA A 288 2.92 -6.96 15.21
C ALA A 288 3.07 -8.02 14.10
N MET A 289 4.21 -8.73 14.06
CA MET A 289 4.45 -9.79 13.08
C MET A 289 3.51 -10.98 13.27
N LEU A 290 3.23 -11.38 14.51
CA LEU A 290 2.30 -12.47 14.82
C LEU A 290 0.90 -12.16 14.31
N ILE A 291 0.42 -10.92 14.45
CA ILE A 291 -0.88 -10.51 13.91
C ILE A 291 -0.96 -10.76 12.40
N PHE A 292 0.11 -10.45 11.64
CA PHE A 292 0.14 -10.73 10.20
C PHE A 292 0.13 -12.22 9.88
N THR A 293 0.86 -13.02 10.65
CA THR A 293 1.05 -14.45 10.37
C THR A 293 -0.10 -15.31 10.88
N LEU A 294 -0.85 -14.87 11.89
CA LEU A 294 -2.03 -15.58 12.40
C LEU A 294 -3.23 -15.54 11.44
N ARG A 295 -3.17 -14.76 10.38
CA ARG A 295 -4.22 -14.65 9.35
C ARG A 295 -5.61 -14.38 9.96
N PRO A 296 -5.80 -13.26 10.65
CA PRO A 296 -7.04 -12.99 11.35
C PRO A 296 -8.28 -13.03 10.45
N SER A 297 -8.17 -12.61 9.19
CA SER A 297 -9.28 -12.69 8.23
C SER A 297 -9.62 -14.13 7.86
N SER A 298 -8.62 -15.01 7.77
CA SER A 298 -8.83 -16.44 7.49
C SER A 298 -9.43 -17.17 8.69
N ILE A 299 -8.98 -16.86 9.91
CA ILE A 299 -9.53 -17.42 11.16
C ILE A 299 -11.00 -16.98 11.31
N GLU A 300 -11.31 -15.71 11.05
CA GLU A 300 -12.66 -15.19 11.10
C GLU A 300 -13.59 -15.95 10.14
N SER A 301 -13.14 -16.22 8.91
CA SER A 301 -13.92 -16.96 7.92
C SER A 301 -14.12 -18.45 8.24
N LEU A 302 -13.15 -19.09 8.90
CA LEU A 302 -13.19 -20.51 9.21
C LEU A 302 -13.93 -20.82 10.51
N SER A 303 -13.86 -19.92 11.50
CA SER A 303 -14.37 -20.21 12.83
C SER A 303 -15.88 -20.08 12.97
N GLY A 304 -16.58 -19.46 11.99
CA GLY A 304 -17.99 -19.11 12.16
C GLY A 304 -18.26 -18.28 13.41
N MET A 305 -17.20 -17.76 14.04
CA MET A 305 -17.32 -16.95 15.25
C MET A 305 -18.25 -15.80 14.99
N PRO A 306 -19.28 -15.61 15.83
CA PRO A 306 -20.05 -14.38 15.75
C PRO A 306 -19.03 -13.25 15.82
N VAL A 307 -19.09 -12.40 14.85
CA VAL A 307 -18.20 -11.27 14.68
C VAL A 307 -18.32 -10.40 15.93
N ILE A 308 -17.52 -10.68 16.96
CA ILE A 308 -17.51 -10.00 18.26
C ILE A 308 -17.33 -8.48 18.06
N LEU A 309 -16.81 -8.09 16.89
CA LEU A 309 -16.46 -6.73 16.55
C LEU A 309 -17.05 -6.27 15.18
N GLY A 310 -18.07 -6.98 14.64
CA GLY A 310 -18.65 -6.71 13.33
C GLY A 310 -17.81 -7.31 12.19
N GLN A 311 -18.22 -7.16 10.93
CA GLN A 311 -17.62 -7.80 9.73
C GLN A 311 -16.12 -7.52 9.48
N SER A 312 -15.36 -7.05 10.46
CA SER A 312 -14.02 -6.52 10.29
C SER A 312 -13.08 -6.76 11.47
N GLY A 313 -13.24 -7.87 12.18
CA GLY A 313 -12.29 -8.27 13.24
C GLY A 313 -10.86 -8.36 12.71
N GLY A 314 -10.66 -8.90 11.52
CA GLY A 314 -9.38 -8.93 10.83
C GLY A 314 -8.82 -7.53 10.56
N VAL A 315 -9.66 -6.59 10.10
CA VAL A 315 -9.27 -5.19 9.88
C VAL A 315 -8.87 -4.51 11.19
N MET A 316 -9.59 -4.78 12.27
CA MET A 316 -9.26 -4.22 13.58
C MET A 316 -7.90 -4.70 14.09
N LEU A 317 -7.62 -6.01 14.02
CA LEU A 317 -6.32 -6.55 14.41
C LEU A 317 -5.19 -6.00 13.55
N MET A 318 -5.40 -5.87 12.25
CA MET A 318 -4.43 -5.22 11.36
C MET A 318 -4.22 -3.75 11.72
N SER A 319 -5.27 -3.03 12.11
CA SER A 319 -5.15 -1.64 12.59
C SER A 319 -4.33 -1.55 13.88
N VAL A 320 -4.46 -2.52 14.79
CA VAL A 320 -3.60 -2.60 15.98
C VAL A 320 -2.14 -2.83 15.59
N ALA A 321 -1.85 -3.74 14.66
CA ALA A 321 -0.50 -3.94 14.16
C ALA A 321 0.07 -2.68 13.50
N ALA A 322 -0.74 -1.95 12.73
CA ALA A 322 -0.36 -0.69 12.12
C ALA A 322 -0.02 0.39 13.17
N LEU A 323 -0.85 0.52 14.20
CA LEU A 323 -0.61 1.47 15.30
C LEU A 323 0.66 1.10 16.10
N LEU A 324 0.89 -0.18 16.35
CA LEU A 324 2.12 -0.64 17.01
C LEU A 324 3.36 -0.31 16.17
N LEU A 325 3.35 -0.61 14.88
CA LEU A 325 4.46 -0.28 13.98
C LEU A 325 4.65 1.24 13.84
N PHE A 326 3.57 2.01 13.86
CA PHE A 326 3.62 3.46 13.84
C PHE A 326 4.28 4.01 15.11
N ALA A 327 3.88 3.52 16.29
CA ALA A 327 4.51 3.88 17.56
C ALA A 327 5.99 3.48 17.60
N LEU A 328 6.34 2.29 17.08
CA LEU A 328 7.72 1.84 16.96
C LEU A 328 8.54 2.72 16.00
N SER A 329 7.94 3.20 14.91
CA SER A 329 8.61 4.13 13.99
C SER A 329 8.90 5.48 14.63
N ILE A 330 8.02 5.98 15.51
CA ILE A 330 8.26 7.19 16.30
C ILE A 330 9.43 6.95 17.27
N ALA A 331 9.47 5.79 17.93
CA ALA A 331 10.60 5.44 18.80
C ALA A 331 11.92 5.34 18.01
N LEU A 332 11.88 4.87 16.77
CA LEU A 332 13.02 4.83 15.87
C LEU A 332 13.54 6.26 15.54
N LEU A 333 12.63 7.20 15.33
CA LEU A 333 12.98 8.61 15.09
C LEU A 333 13.65 9.27 16.29
N GLN A 334 13.27 8.89 17.51
CA GLN A 334 13.85 9.43 18.76
C GLN A 334 15.24 8.86 19.07
N ASN A 335 15.48 7.61 18.69
CA ASN A 335 16.80 7.00 18.84
C ASN A 335 17.71 7.58 17.75
N ASN A 336 18.67 8.41 18.18
CA ASN A 336 19.73 8.99 17.33
C ASN A 336 20.68 7.91 16.80
N GLN A 337 20.18 6.85 16.17
CA GLN A 337 21.04 5.93 15.46
C GLN A 337 21.63 6.66 14.27
N ARG A 338 22.95 6.53 14.14
CA ARG A 338 23.77 7.14 13.08
C ARG A 338 23.05 6.99 11.75
N PRO A 339 23.02 8.03 10.92
CA PRO A 339 22.52 7.87 9.57
C PRO A 339 23.26 6.68 8.95
N PHE A 340 22.52 5.77 8.34
CA PHE A 340 23.11 4.75 7.46
C PHE A 340 23.79 5.53 6.33
N VAL A 341 25.05 5.83 6.53
CA VAL A 341 25.92 6.38 5.49
C VAL A 341 26.52 5.16 4.81
N PRO A 342 26.10 4.82 3.59
CA PRO A 342 26.85 3.86 2.81
C PRO A 342 28.27 4.38 2.71
N ASN A 343 29.28 3.56 3.05
CA ASN A 343 30.67 3.89 2.78
C ASN A 343 30.78 4.41 1.35
N PRO A 344 31.36 5.57 1.10
CA PRO A 344 31.70 5.98 -0.26
C PRO A 344 32.79 5.00 -0.73
N GLU A 345 32.45 4.05 -1.60
CA GLU A 345 33.42 3.41 -2.48
C GLU A 345 33.63 4.28 -3.72
#